data_0d164c58bcf10a2b981ef3a0b4291163
#
_entry.id   0d164c58bcf10a2b981ef3a0b4291163
#
_cell.length_a   1.000
_cell.length_b   1.000
_cell.length_c   1.000
_cell.angle_alpha   90.00
_cell.angle_beta   90.00
_cell.angle_gamma   90.00
#
_symmetry.space_group_name_H-M   'P 1'
#
loop_
_entity.id
_entity.type
_entity.pdbx_description
1 polymer ?
#
loop_
_entity_poly.entity_id
_entity_poly.type
_entity_poly.pdbx_seq_one_letter_code
_entity_poly.pdbx_strand_id
1 'polypeptide(L)'
;MEILRKNILDTFKSYVDGFCGMGPGVNLKYAHSLRVAALSERIAQSLSMPPYRIDLAWLIGILHDIGRFEQLRRYQTFLDYRSMDHAKYGVHVLFEEDHIKDFIASSEENDVIRAAIGEHNVYEVRGDLSKRELHFARLIRDADKLDIFRVYVMYREKNINVWNVDWSDLERQSISDSVMAQARARRLVKTQSKATFMDFYVGALCFYFDLNFSISRKIAWEEGNYAKLLDFHSQNSETEQKLDEIRELVHTI
;
A
#
# COMPACT_ATOMS: atom_id res chain seq x y z
N MET A 1 24.68 -2.63 -9.90
CA MET A 1 24.17 -1.34 -9.35
C MET A 1 24.57 -1.22 -7.88
N GLU A 2 25.13 -0.11 -7.46
CA GLU A 2 25.42 0.21 -6.05
C GLU A 2 24.29 1.10 -5.51
N ILE A 3 23.74 0.74 -4.36
CA ILE A 3 22.67 1.49 -3.67
C ILE A 3 23.25 2.08 -2.39
N LEU A 4 23.49 3.37 -2.41
CA LEU A 4 23.99 4.13 -1.26
C LEU A 4 22.80 4.65 -0.44
N ARG A 5 22.28 3.80 0.46
CA ARG A 5 21.03 4.04 1.22
C ARG A 5 20.96 5.42 1.89
N LYS A 6 22.10 5.90 2.47
CA LYS A 6 22.15 7.22 3.09
C LYS A 6 21.84 8.32 2.09
N ASN A 7 22.51 8.28 0.93
CA ASN A 7 22.32 9.30 -0.11
C ASN A 7 20.87 9.29 -0.62
N ILE A 8 20.30 8.09 -0.81
CA ILE A 8 18.90 7.92 -1.23
C ILE A 8 17.93 8.52 -0.21
N LEU A 9 18.15 8.28 1.08
CA LEU A 9 17.31 8.86 2.14
C LEU A 9 17.42 10.37 2.19
N ASP A 10 18.63 10.92 2.04
CA ASP A 10 18.87 12.36 2.02
C ASP A 10 18.20 13.01 0.78
N THR A 11 18.32 12.37 -0.39
CA THR A 11 17.65 12.79 -1.63
C THR A 11 16.12 12.72 -1.50
N PHE A 12 15.59 11.61 -1.00
CA PHE A 12 14.16 11.45 -0.81
C PHE A 12 13.61 12.46 0.20
N LYS A 13 14.32 12.69 1.31
CA LYS A 13 13.97 13.74 2.27
C LYS A 13 13.94 15.13 1.62
N SER A 14 14.96 15.46 0.83
CA SER A 14 15.02 16.74 0.10
C SER A 14 13.86 16.89 -0.89
N TYR A 15 13.50 15.83 -1.61
CA TYR A 15 12.34 15.83 -2.50
C TYR A 15 11.04 16.12 -1.72
N VAL A 16 10.83 15.42 -0.60
CA VAL A 16 9.64 15.58 0.26
C VAL A 16 9.59 16.97 0.88
N ASP A 17 10.72 17.55 1.25
CA ASP A 17 10.78 18.90 1.83
C ASP A 17 10.26 19.97 0.86
N GLY A 18 10.32 19.75 -0.44
CA GLY A 18 9.68 20.59 -1.46
C GLY A 18 8.14 20.67 -1.35
N PHE A 19 7.53 19.78 -0.56
CA PHE A 19 6.08 19.74 -0.30
C PHE A 19 5.73 20.15 1.14
N CYS A 20 6.69 20.67 1.90
CA CYS A 20 6.44 21.16 3.26
C CYS A 20 5.36 22.25 3.27
N GLY A 21 4.45 22.19 4.29
CA GLY A 21 3.33 23.12 4.41
C GLY A 21 2.03 22.67 3.73
N MET A 22 2.02 21.59 2.99
CA MET A 22 0.83 21.03 2.34
C MET A 22 -0.03 20.13 3.26
N GLY A 23 0.20 20.22 4.56
CA GLY A 23 -0.59 19.51 5.57
C GLY A 23 0.01 18.17 6.02
N PRO A 24 -0.68 17.49 6.96
CA PRO A 24 -0.17 16.30 7.63
C PRO A 24 0.01 15.08 6.70
N GLY A 25 -0.63 15.09 5.54
CA GLY A 25 -0.54 14.02 4.54
C GLY A 25 0.88 13.81 4.01
N VAL A 26 1.70 14.88 3.90
CA VAL A 26 3.11 14.77 3.48
C VAL A 26 3.90 13.93 4.47
N ASN A 27 3.83 14.25 5.76
CA ASN A 27 4.53 13.51 6.81
C ASN A 27 4.05 12.05 6.91
N LEU A 28 2.74 11.85 6.71
CA LEU A 28 2.18 10.50 6.65
C LEU A 28 2.85 9.68 5.54
N LYS A 29 2.86 10.19 4.31
CA LYS A 29 3.41 9.47 3.16
C LYS A 29 4.93 9.30 3.23
N TYR A 30 5.64 10.27 3.76
CA TYR A 30 7.07 10.11 4.07
C TYR A 30 7.31 8.94 5.03
N ALA A 31 6.64 8.92 6.18
CA ALA A 31 6.76 7.85 7.16
C ALA A 31 6.32 6.49 6.63
N HIS A 32 5.24 6.46 5.81
CA HIS A 32 4.77 5.27 5.13
C HIS A 32 5.83 4.70 4.18
N SER A 33 6.42 5.51 3.31
CA SER A 33 7.48 5.05 2.38
C SER A 33 8.69 4.46 3.10
N LEU A 34 9.13 5.06 4.21
CA LEU A 34 10.22 4.50 5.03
C LEU A 34 9.86 3.13 5.62
N ARG A 35 8.63 2.96 6.08
CA ARG A 35 8.16 1.68 6.63
C ARG A 35 7.98 0.63 5.54
N VAL A 36 7.42 1.00 4.40
CA VAL A 36 7.27 0.10 3.25
C VAL A 36 8.63 -0.37 2.75
N ALA A 37 9.64 0.49 2.75
CA ALA A 37 11.02 0.11 2.43
C ALA A 37 11.57 -0.93 3.42
N ALA A 38 11.37 -0.73 4.72
CA ALA A 38 11.79 -1.70 5.75
C ALA A 38 11.04 -3.04 5.64
N LEU A 39 9.75 -3.01 5.33
CA LEU A 39 8.95 -4.21 5.09
C LEU A 39 9.39 -4.93 3.80
N SER A 40 9.68 -4.20 2.73
CA SER A 40 10.22 -4.75 1.48
C SER A 40 11.56 -5.45 1.72
N GLU A 41 12.45 -4.84 2.49
CA GLU A 41 13.72 -5.44 2.92
C GLU A 41 13.48 -6.73 3.72
N ARG A 42 12.61 -6.69 4.73
CA ARG A 42 12.29 -7.85 5.58
C ARG A 42 11.73 -9.03 4.77
N ILE A 43 10.83 -8.75 3.83
CA ILE A 43 10.28 -9.77 2.93
C ILE A 43 11.41 -10.34 2.05
N ALA A 44 12.22 -9.48 1.41
CA ALA A 44 13.31 -9.90 0.54
C ALA A 44 14.37 -10.76 1.27
N GLN A 45 14.73 -10.39 2.50
CA GLN A 45 15.63 -11.16 3.38
C GLN A 45 15.04 -12.53 3.70
N SER A 46 13.75 -12.59 4.04
CA SER A 46 13.07 -13.86 4.37
C SER A 46 12.95 -14.79 3.16
N LEU A 47 12.95 -14.24 1.95
CA LEU A 47 13.01 -14.97 0.69
C LEU A 47 14.44 -15.36 0.28
N SER A 48 15.43 -15.12 1.15
CA SER A 48 16.86 -15.40 0.90
C SER A 48 17.38 -14.77 -0.40
N MET A 49 16.89 -13.56 -0.71
CA MET A 49 17.37 -12.82 -1.88
C MET A 49 18.82 -12.36 -1.70
N PRO A 50 19.63 -12.30 -2.76
CA PRO A 50 21.00 -11.78 -2.66
C PRO A 50 21.00 -10.29 -2.26
N PRO A 51 22.07 -9.79 -1.60
CA PRO A 51 22.12 -8.43 -1.03
C PRO A 51 21.69 -7.32 -1.98
N TYR A 52 22.16 -7.35 -3.23
CA TYR A 52 21.80 -6.31 -4.22
C TYR A 52 20.29 -6.29 -4.56
N ARG A 53 19.59 -7.44 -4.46
CA ARG A 53 18.13 -7.51 -4.66
C ARG A 53 17.36 -7.06 -3.43
N ILE A 54 17.92 -7.27 -2.25
CA ILE A 54 17.37 -6.75 -0.99
C ILE A 54 17.42 -5.21 -1.03
N ASP A 55 18.57 -4.64 -1.45
CA ASP A 55 18.71 -3.20 -1.60
C ASP A 55 17.75 -2.63 -2.68
N LEU A 56 17.57 -3.35 -3.79
CA LEU A 56 16.60 -2.97 -4.82
C LEU A 56 15.16 -2.97 -4.29
N ALA A 57 14.77 -4.01 -3.52
CA ALA A 57 13.44 -4.07 -2.91
C ALA A 57 13.22 -2.91 -1.93
N TRP A 58 14.23 -2.58 -1.13
CA TRP A 58 14.22 -1.43 -0.23
C TRP A 58 14.07 -0.10 -0.99
N LEU A 59 14.83 0.09 -2.09
CA LEU A 59 14.73 1.29 -2.93
C LEU A 59 13.34 1.45 -3.54
N ILE A 60 12.78 0.37 -4.10
CA ILE A 60 11.40 0.37 -4.63
C ILE A 60 10.41 0.77 -3.54
N GLY A 61 10.60 0.28 -2.31
CA GLY A 61 9.78 0.65 -1.16
C GLY A 61 9.85 2.15 -0.82
N ILE A 62 11.02 2.79 -0.91
CA ILE A 62 11.16 4.25 -0.74
C ILE A 62 10.39 5.01 -1.82
N LEU A 63 10.47 4.55 -3.08
CA LEU A 63 10.00 5.31 -4.24
C LEU A 63 8.57 5.01 -4.68
N HIS A 64 7.94 3.92 -4.18
CA HIS A 64 6.67 3.44 -4.72
C HIS A 64 5.55 4.49 -4.74
N ASP A 65 5.52 5.33 -3.74
CA ASP A 65 4.50 6.36 -3.52
C ASP A 65 4.98 7.79 -3.84
N ILE A 66 6.09 7.96 -4.60
CA ILE A 66 6.66 9.28 -4.92
C ILE A 66 5.64 10.20 -5.62
N GLY A 67 4.74 9.63 -6.43
CA GLY A 67 3.67 10.37 -7.10
C GLY A 67 2.58 10.92 -6.15
N ARG A 68 2.48 10.41 -4.91
CA ARG A 68 1.53 10.89 -3.91
C ARG A 68 1.78 12.32 -3.45
N PHE A 69 3.04 12.76 -3.44
CA PHE A 69 3.38 14.12 -3.03
C PHE A 69 2.83 15.13 -4.03
N GLU A 70 2.98 14.87 -5.32
CA GLU A 70 2.40 15.71 -6.36
C GLU A 70 0.87 15.61 -6.42
N GLN A 71 0.32 14.40 -6.21
CA GLN A 71 -1.13 14.21 -6.10
C GLN A 71 -1.71 15.09 -4.98
N LEU A 72 -1.06 15.10 -3.80
CA LEU A 72 -1.50 15.92 -2.69
C LEU A 72 -1.38 17.42 -3.02
N ARG A 73 -0.29 17.84 -3.68
CA ARG A 73 -0.08 19.24 -4.07
C ARG A 73 -1.18 19.74 -5.00
N ARG A 74 -1.55 18.94 -6.00
CA ARG A 74 -2.51 19.36 -7.05
C ARG A 74 -3.96 19.20 -6.62
N TYR A 75 -4.27 18.15 -5.88
CA TYR A 75 -5.66 17.73 -5.65
C TYR A 75 -6.06 17.69 -4.17
N GLN A 76 -5.12 17.85 -3.25
CA GLN A 76 -5.35 17.80 -1.79
C GLN A 76 -6.10 16.54 -1.33
N THR A 77 -5.91 15.42 -2.03
CA THR A 77 -6.50 14.12 -1.73
C THR A 77 -5.59 12.97 -2.15
N PHE A 78 -5.76 11.82 -1.49
CA PHE A 78 -5.13 10.56 -1.86
C PHE A 78 -6.07 9.61 -2.62
N LEU A 79 -7.26 10.06 -2.99
CA LEU A 79 -8.25 9.25 -3.70
C LEU A 79 -7.99 9.31 -5.21
N ASP A 80 -7.41 8.26 -5.76
CA ASP A 80 -7.02 8.20 -7.18
C ASP A 80 -8.21 8.47 -8.11
N TYR A 81 -9.39 7.93 -7.81
CA TYR A 81 -10.59 8.12 -8.61
C TYR A 81 -11.14 9.57 -8.60
N ARG A 82 -10.63 10.44 -7.73
CA ARG A 82 -10.96 11.88 -7.66
C ARG A 82 -9.82 12.77 -8.14
N SER A 83 -8.68 12.19 -8.54
CA SER A 83 -7.47 12.95 -8.86
C SER A 83 -6.71 12.32 -10.02
N MET A 84 -5.68 11.54 -9.73
CA MET A 84 -4.84 10.85 -10.69
C MET A 84 -4.37 9.51 -10.12
N ASP A 85 -4.01 8.58 -11.01
CA ASP A 85 -3.34 7.33 -10.65
C ASP A 85 -1.92 7.66 -10.15
N HIS A 86 -1.71 7.57 -8.84
CA HIS A 86 -0.44 7.96 -8.21
C HIS A 86 0.72 7.06 -8.59
N ALA A 87 0.46 5.77 -8.89
CA ALA A 87 1.50 4.83 -9.28
C ALA A 87 2.04 5.18 -10.67
N LYS A 88 1.15 5.42 -11.63
CA LYS A 88 1.54 5.88 -12.98
C LYS A 88 2.23 7.24 -12.92
N TYR A 89 1.73 8.13 -12.06
CA TYR A 89 2.38 9.42 -11.91
C TYR A 89 3.75 9.30 -11.22
N GLY A 90 3.93 8.37 -10.29
CA GLY A 90 5.23 8.04 -9.72
C GLY A 90 6.23 7.56 -10.77
N VAL A 91 5.78 6.70 -11.69
CA VAL A 91 6.57 6.30 -12.86
C VAL A 91 6.94 7.51 -13.72
N HIS A 92 5.99 8.43 -13.98
CA HIS A 92 6.24 9.66 -14.74
C HIS A 92 7.31 10.53 -14.05
N VAL A 93 7.19 10.80 -12.76
CA VAL A 93 8.20 11.58 -12.00
C VAL A 93 9.59 10.96 -12.11
N LEU A 94 9.68 9.64 -11.93
CA LEU A 94 10.99 8.98 -11.92
C LEU A 94 11.62 8.91 -13.31
N PHE A 95 10.85 8.65 -14.36
CA PHE A 95 11.40 8.27 -15.65
C PHE A 95 11.13 9.26 -16.79
N GLU A 96 10.07 10.04 -16.73
CA GLU A 96 9.78 11.08 -17.74
C GLU A 96 10.33 12.45 -17.28
N GLU A 97 10.26 12.74 -15.97
CA GLU A 97 10.91 13.91 -15.36
C GLU A 97 12.37 13.61 -14.95
N ASP A 98 12.86 12.39 -15.19
CA ASP A 98 14.26 11.91 -15.02
C ASP A 98 14.78 11.89 -13.57
N HIS A 99 13.89 12.00 -12.57
CA HIS A 99 14.28 12.02 -11.16
C HIS A 99 14.89 10.71 -10.66
N ILE A 100 14.79 9.60 -11.40
CA ILE A 100 15.46 8.33 -11.00
C ILE A 100 16.97 8.52 -10.87
N LYS A 101 17.57 9.40 -11.66
CA LYS A 101 19.02 9.69 -11.64
C LYS A 101 19.48 10.39 -10.36
N ASP A 102 18.56 11.06 -9.65
CA ASP A 102 18.87 11.66 -8.35
C ASP A 102 19.11 10.58 -7.28
N PHE A 103 18.55 9.37 -7.47
CA PHE A 103 18.62 8.26 -6.55
C PHE A 103 19.67 7.20 -6.91
N ILE A 104 19.78 6.86 -8.19
CA ILE A 104 20.70 5.84 -8.70
C ILE A 104 21.32 6.25 -10.03
N ALA A 105 22.62 5.96 -10.19
CA ALA A 105 23.35 6.28 -11.41
C ALA A 105 23.16 5.23 -12.53
N SER A 106 22.90 3.96 -12.17
CA SER A 106 22.76 2.86 -13.14
C SER A 106 21.31 2.71 -13.59
N SER A 107 21.11 2.52 -14.89
CA SER A 107 19.82 2.24 -15.50
C SER A 107 19.46 0.75 -15.60
N GLU A 108 20.34 -0.16 -15.13
CA GLU A 108 20.16 -1.62 -15.27
C GLU A 108 18.85 -2.15 -14.66
N GLU A 109 18.32 -1.48 -13.63
CA GLU A 109 17.12 -1.89 -12.91
C GLU A 109 15.87 -1.05 -13.25
N ASN A 110 15.99 -0.13 -14.20
CA ASN A 110 14.90 0.81 -14.53
C ASN A 110 13.59 0.09 -14.89
N ASP A 111 13.65 -0.99 -15.67
CA ASP A 111 12.45 -1.72 -16.09
C ASP A 111 11.78 -2.41 -14.89
N VAL A 112 12.58 -2.96 -13.97
CA VAL A 112 12.07 -3.58 -12.75
C VAL A 112 11.44 -2.54 -11.83
N ILE A 113 12.10 -1.39 -11.63
CA ILE A 113 11.59 -0.30 -10.79
C ILE A 113 10.30 0.26 -11.40
N ARG A 114 10.29 0.53 -12.71
CA ARG A 114 9.13 1.04 -13.45
C ARG A 114 7.93 0.08 -13.32
N ALA A 115 8.15 -1.22 -13.54
CA ALA A 115 7.11 -2.22 -13.43
C ALA A 115 6.60 -2.35 -12.00
N ALA A 116 7.49 -2.45 -11.00
CA ALA A 116 7.10 -2.61 -9.61
C ALA A 116 6.28 -1.41 -9.12
N ILE A 117 6.72 -0.17 -9.41
CA ILE A 117 6.01 1.05 -9.01
C ILE A 117 4.69 1.19 -9.79
N GLY A 118 4.69 0.96 -11.11
CA GLY A 118 3.48 1.10 -11.93
C GLY A 118 2.38 0.09 -11.61
N GLU A 119 2.74 -1.08 -11.07
CA GLU A 119 1.82 -2.18 -10.81
C GLU A 119 1.45 -2.34 -9.32
N HIS A 120 1.93 -1.47 -8.41
CA HIS A 120 1.71 -1.70 -6.98
C HIS A 120 0.26 -1.47 -6.53
N ASN A 121 -0.48 -0.53 -7.17
CA ASN A 121 -1.85 -0.16 -6.80
C ASN A 121 -2.94 -0.80 -7.68
N VAL A 122 -2.58 -1.54 -8.73
CA VAL A 122 -3.58 -2.12 -9.66
C VAL A 122 -4.38 -3.25 -9.01
N TYR A 123 -5.61 -3.45 -9.48
CA TYR A 123 -6.45 -4.57 -9.04
C TYR A 123 -5.82 -5.91 -9.44
N GLU A 124 -5.30 -6.02 -10.65
CA GLU A 124 -4.65 -7.20 -11.18
C GLU A 124 -3.37 -6.78 -11.91
N VAL A 125 -2.25 -7.43 -11.58
CA VAL A 125 -0.96 -7.18 -12.21
C VAL A 125 -1.01 -7.69 -13.65
N ARG A 126 -0.51 -6.90 -14.60
CA ARG A 126 -0.51 -7.29 -16.02
C ARG A 126 0.29 -8.57 -16.27
N GLY A 127 -0.16 -9.34 -17.26
CA GLY A 127 0.36 -10.70 -17.51
C GLY A 127 1.63 -10.77 -18.35
N ASP A 128 2.12 -9.65 -18.90
CA ASP A 128 3.28 -9.57 -19.79
C ASP A 128 4.60 -9.23 -19.09
N LEU A 129 4.59 -9.11 -17.76
CA LEU A 129 5.79 -8.89 -16.97
C LEU A 129 6.76 -10.08 -17.04
N SER A 130 8.05 -9.79 -17.10
CA SER A 130 9.07 -10.80 -16.87
C SER A 130 8.94 -11.39 -15.45
N LYS A 131 9.46 -12.59 -15.24
CA LYS A 131 9.46 -13.23 -13.90
C LYS A 131 10.08 -12.32 -12.82
N ARG A 132 11.09 -11.52 -13.19
CA ARG A 132 11.78 -10.64 -12.28
C ARG A 132 10.92 -9.41 -11.92
N GLU A 133 10.35 -8.75 -12.90
CA GLU A 133 9.42 -7.62 -12.71
C GLU A 133 8.22 -8.03 -11.86
N LEU A 134 7.59 -9.16 -12.20
CA LEU A 134 6.47 -9.72 -11.45
C LEU A 134 6.84 -10.00 -9.99
N HIS A 135 8.05 -10.50 -9.73
CA HIS A 135 8.51 -10.79 -8.38
C HIS A 135 8.61 -9.51 -7.53
N PHE A 136 9.21 -8.43 -8.06
CA PHE A 136 9.31 -7.16 -7.35
C PHE A 136 7.96 -6.42 -7.27
N ALA A 137 7.11 -6.51 -8.30
CA ALA A 137 5.75 -5.98 -8.25
C ALA A 137 4.92 -6.64 -7.13
N ARG A 138 5.00 -7.96 -6.98
CA ARG A 138 4.34 -8.68 -5.88
C ARG A 138 4.92 -8.32 -4.53
N LEU A 139 6.25 -8.14 -4.43
CA LEU A 139 6.92 -7.82 -3.18
C LEU A 139 6.50 -6.44 -2.65
N ILE A 140 6.51 -5.42 -3.52
CA ILE A 140 6.10 -4.07 -3.09
C ILE A 140 4.60 -4.00 -2.77
N ARG A 141 3.74 -4.73 -3.49
CA ARG A 141 2.31 -4.84 -3.19
C ARG A 141 2.06 -5.40 -1.79
N ASP A 142 2.80 -6.43 -1.41
CA ASP A 142 2.71 -7.02 -0.08
C ASP A 142 3.16 -6.03 1.00
N ALA A 143 4.34 -5.42 0.81
CA ALA A 143 4.90 -4.48 1.76
C ALA A 143 4.01 -3.24 1.98
N ASP A 144 3.43 -2.69 0.91
CA ASP A 144 2.49 -1.56 0.98
C ASP A 144 1.23 -1.94 1.78
N LYS A 145 0.60 -3.08 1.46
CA LYS A 145 -0.59 -3.55 2.18
C LYS A 145 -0.34 -3.78 3.67
N LEU A 146 0.82 -4.31 4.03
CA LEU A 146 1.20 -4.50 5.43
C LEU A 146 1.24 -3.17 6.20
N ASP A 147 1.82 -2.11 5.61
CA ASP A 147 1.80 -0.80 6.27
C ASP A 147 0.42 -0.13 6.21
N ILE A 148 -0.39 -0.38 5.19
CA ILE A 148 -1.78 0.10 5.13
C ILE A 148 -2.59 -0.45 6.31
N PHE A 149 -2.42 -1.70 6.75
CA PHE A 149 -3.08 -2.22 7.95
C PHE A 149 -2.75 -1.36 9.19
N ARG A 150 -1.48 -1.01 9.37
CA ARG A 150 -1.05 -0.11 10.45
C ARG A 150 -1.67 1.29 10.33
N VAL A 151 -1.72 1.82 9.11
CA VAL A 151 -2.29 3.15 8.85
C VAL A 151 -3.76 3.19 9.24
N TYR A 152 -4.55 2.18 8.89
CA TYR A 152 -5.97 2.08 9.29
C TYR A 152 -6.13 2.02 10.81
N VAL A 153 -5.34 1.17 11.50
CA VAL A 153 -5.37 1.07 12.97
C VAL A 153 -5.02 2.42 13.60
N MET A 154 -3.92 3.03 13.15
CA MET A 154 -3.45 4.32 13.70
C MET A 154 -4.50 5.43 13.54
N TYR A 155 -5.16 5.49 12.39
CA TYR A 155 -6.21 6.50 12.15
C TYR A 155 -7.42 6.30 13.03
N ARG A 156 -7.85 5.03 13.20
CA ARG A 156 -8.95 4.70 14.10
C ARG A 156 -8.61 5.04 15.54
N GLU A 157 -7.46 4.61 16.04
CA GLU A 157 -7.05 4.82 17.45
C GLU A 157 -6.81 6.30 17.77
N LYS A 158 -6.31 7.09 16.83
CA LYS A 158 -6.02 8.52 17.02
C LYS A 158 -7.15 9.44 16.56
N ASN A 159 -8.26 8.89 16.06
CA ASN A 159 -9.36 9.64 15.43
C ASN A 159 -8.86 10.64 14.38
N ILE A 160 -7.87 10.25 13.57
CA ILE A 160 -7.30 11.12 12.53
C ILE A 160 -8.17 11.01 11.28
N ASN A 161 -8.73 12.13 10.86
CA ASN A 161 -9.63 12.20 9.72
C ASN A 161 -8.90 12.65 8.44
N VAL A 162 -8.11 11.78 7.82
CA VAL A 162 -7.44 12.07 6.54
C VAL A 162 -8.34 11.77 5.33
N TRP A 163 -9.36 10.92 5.54
CA TRP A 163 -10.29 10.52 4.49
C TRP A 163 -11.67 11.15 4.61
N ASN A 164 -11.84 12.10 5.50
CA ASN A 164 -13.14 12.69 5.84
C ASN A 164 -14.16 11.62 6.32
N VAL A 165 -13.68 10.62 7.06
CA VAL A 165 -14.47 9.53 7.62
C VAL A 165 -14.79 9.85 9.07
N ASP A 166 -16.06 9.86 9.45
CA ASP A 166 -16.43 9.75 10.85
C ASP A 166 -16.36 8.28 11.27
N TRP A 167 -15.37 7.94 12.10
CA TRP A 167 -15.19 6.57 12.58
C TRP A 167 -16.36 6.08 13.45
N SER A 168 -17.12 6.99 14.08
CA SER A 168 -18.33 6.64 14.83
C SER A 168 -19.48 6.20 13.92
N ASP A 169 -19.54 6.73 12.70
CA ASP A 169 -20.51 6.31 11.70
C ASP A 169 -20.18 4.94 11.11
N LEU A 170 -18.90 4.56 11.09
CA LEU A 170 -18.45 3.27 10.54
C LEU A 170 -19.16 2.09 11.24
N GLU A 171 -19.33 2.15 12.56
CA GLU A 171 -19.96 1.09 13.35
C GLU A 171 -21.42 0.81 12.97
N ARG A 172 -22.09 1.76 12.30
CA ARG A 172 -23.51 1.67 11.91
C ARG A 172 -23.73 1.40 10.43
N GLN A 173 -22.67 1.51 9.62
CA GLN A 173 -22.78 1.36 8.18
C GLN A 173 -22.96 -0.09 7.74
N SER A 174 -23.60 -0.27 6.58
CA SER A 174 -23.77 -1.57 5.95
C SER A 174 -22.60 -1.92 5.05
N ILE A 175 -22.35 -3.22 4.88
CA ILE A 175 -21.46 -3.77 3.86
C ILE A 175 -22.29 -4.11 2.63
N SER A 176 -21.89 -3.58 1.46
CA SER A 176 -22.54 -3.87 0.18
C SER A 176 -22.40 -5.35 -0.21
N ASP A 177 -23.44 -5.94 -0.79
CA ASP A 177 -23.42 -7.34 -1.22
C ASP A 177 -22.37 -7.61 -2.29
N SER A 178 -22.11 -6.65 -3.17
CA SER A 178 -21.03 -6.71 -4.16
C SER A 178 -19.63 -6.79 -3.53
N VAL A 179 -19.43 -6.19 -2.37
CA VAL A 179 -18.20 -6.26 -1.58
C VAL A 179 -18.07 -7.63 -0.93
N MET A 180 -19.14 -8.12 -0.29
CA MET A 180 -19.17 -9.46 0.30
C MET A 180 -18.96 -10.58 -0.71
N ALA A 181 -19.52 -10.46 -1.92
CA ALA A 181 -19.27 -11.42 -2.99
C ALA A 181 -17.78 -11.55 -3.35
N GLN A 182 -17.04 -10.43 -3.35
CA GLN A 182 -15.60 -10.42 -3.61
C GLN A 182 -14.81 -10.97 -2.41
N ALA A 183 -15.21 -10.63 -1.18
CA ALA A 183 -14.60 -11.18 0.04
C ALA A 183 -14.76 -12.71 0.12
N ARG A 184 -15.97 -13.25 -0.15
CA ARG A 184 -16.25 -14.69 -0.25
C ARG A 184 -15.40 -15.40 -1.30
N ALA A 185 -15.16 -14.72 -2.43
CA ALA A 185 -14.27 -15.21 -3.48
C ALA A 185 -12.78 -15.07 -3.13
N ARG A 186 -12.43 -14.56 -1.93
CA ARG A 186 -11.05 -14.29 -1.47
C ARG A 186 -10.28 -13.42 -2.46
N ARG A 187 -10.91 -12.33 -2.91
CA ARG A 187 -10.33 -11.38 -3.87
C ARG A 187 -10.28 -9.98 -3.27
N LEU A 188 -9.44 -9.14 -3.88
CA LEU A 188 -9.49 -7.70 -3.65
C LEU A 188 -10.89 -7.17 -3.97
N VAL A 189 -11.30 -6.12 -3.24
CA VAL A 189 -12.55 -5.40 -3.51
C VAL A 189 -12.29 -4.27 -4.50
N LYS A 190 -12.97 -4.30 -5.66
CA LYS A 190 -12.89 -3.26 -6.68
C LYS A 190 -13.42 -1.93 -6.14
N THR A 191 -12.76 -0.82 -6.46
CA THR A 191 -13.15 0.52 -5.98
C THR A 191 -14.58 0.89 -6.38
N GLN A 192 -15.00 0.55 -7.59
CA GLN A 192 -16.37 0.82 -8.07
C GLN A 192 -17.46 0.00 -7.37
N SER A 193 -17.09 -1.03 -6.60
CA SER A 193 -18.04 -1.81 -5.79
C SER A 193 -18.28 -1.20 -4.42
N LYS A 194 -17.50 -0.18 -4.02
CA LYS A 194 -17.54 0.41 -2.69
C LYS A 194 -18.46 1.62 -2.68
N ALA A 195 -19.51 1.56 -1.86
CA ALA A 195 -20.49 2.63 -1.70
C ALA A 195 -20.40 3.33 -0.33
N THR A 196 -19.94 2.61 0.71
CA THR A 196 -19.86 3.08 2.09
C THR A 196 -18.40 3.08 2.59
N PHE A 197 -18.11 3.76 3.69
CA PHE A 197 -16.80 3.66 4.33
C PHE A 197 -16.53 2.27 4.90
N MET A 198 -17.59 1.56 5.33
CA MET A 198 -17.47 0.15 5.73
C MET A 198 -17.02 -0.72 4.55
N ASP A 199 -17.43 -0.44 3.33
CA ASP A 199 -16.94 -1.13 2.14
C ASP A 199 -15.43 -0.88 1.90
N PHE A 200 -14.95 0.33 2.17
CA PHE A 200 -13.50 0.61 2.10
C PHE A 200 -12.75 -0.11 3.22
N TYR A 201 -13.33 -0.19 4.41
CA TYR A 201 -12.76 -0.94 5.53
C TYR A 201 -12.64 -2.43 5.22
N VAL A 202 -13.72 -3.04 4.74
CA VAL A 202 -13.71 -4.44 4.28
C VAL A 202 -12.73 -4.64 3.12
N GLY A 203 -12.64 -3.66 2.21
CA GLY A 203 -11.64 -3.67 1.15
C GLY A 203 -10.21 -3.74 1.69
N ALA A 204 -9.92 -3.06 2.82
CA ALA A 204 -8.63 -3.17 3.49
C ALA A 204 -8.43 -4.55 4.14
N LEU A 205 -9.46 -5.13 4.77
CA LEU A 205 -9.40 -6.51 5.27
C LEU A 205 -9.08 -7.50 4.15
N CYS A 206 -9.69 -7.31 2.97
CA CYS A 206 -9.47 -8.16 1.80
C CYS A 206 -8.06 -8.05 1.18
N PHE A 207 -7.24 -7.07 1.57
CA PHE A 207 -5.83 -7.02 1.17
C PHE A 207 -5.06 -8.24 1.62
N TYR A 208 -5.47 -8.90 2.69
CA TYR A 208 -4.87 -10.14 3.16
C TYR A 208 -4.93 -11.27 2.11
N PHE A 209 -6.01 -11.33 1.33
CA PHE A 209 -6.17 -12.31 0.26
C PHE A 209 -5.24 -12.08 -0.94
N ASP A 210 -4.72 -10.87 -1.11
CA ASP A 210 -3.77 -10.50 -2.17
C ASP A 210 -2.30 -10.53 -1.72
N LEU A 211 -2.00 -10.98 -0.49
CA LEU A 211 -0.64 -11.17 -0.05
C LEU A 211 -0.02 -12.39 -0.76
N ASN A 212 1.03 -12.13 -1.53
CA ASN A 212 1.62 -13.09 -2.45
C ASN A 212 2.58 -14.08 -1.78
N PHE A 213 3.26 -13.63 -0.71
CA PHE A 213 4.27 -14.44 -0.03
C PHE A 213 3.74 -14.94 1.33
N SER A 214 4.06 -16.19 1.69
CA SER A 214 3.72 -16.74 3.01
C SER A 214 4.31 -15.93 4.17
N ILE A 215 5.52 -15.40 3.96
CA ILE A 215 6.16 -14.52 4.95
C ILE A 215 5.37 -13.22 5.15
N SER A 216 4.77 -12.65 4.12
CA SER A 216 3.95 -11.44 4.24
C SER A 216 2.70 -11.70 5.09
N ARG A 217 2.04 -12.85 4.91
CA ARG A 217 0.94 -13.26 5.80
C ARG A 217 1.39 -13.43 7.24
N LYS A 218 2.56 -14.06 7.45
CA LYS A 218 3.15 -14.19 8.79
C LYS A 218 3.42 -12.82 9.43
N ILE A 219 4.02 -11.88 8.69
CA ILE A 219 4.27 -10.51 9.15
C ILE A 219 2.97 -9.79 9.53
N ALA A 220 1.89 -9.93 8.74
CA ALA A 220 0.60 -9.33 9.03
C ALA A 220 0.09 -9.70 10.44
N TRP A 221 0.25 -10.98 10.84
CA TRP A 221 -0.13 -11.44 12.17
C TRP A 221 0.88 -11.04 13.26
N GLU A 222 2.19 -11.13 13.00
CA GLU A 222 3.23 -10.77 13.95
C GLU A 222 3.19 -9.29 14.36
N GLU A 223 2.89 -8.39 13.43
CA GLU A 223 2.76 -6.96 13.74
C GLU A 223 1.46 -6.62 14.49
N GLY A 224 0.49 -7.50 14.52
CA GLY A 224 -0.77 -7.36 15.25
C GLY A 224 -1.74 -6.33 14.65
N ASN A 225 -1.34 -5.55 13.64
CA ASN A 225 -2.22 -4.53 13.04
C ASN A 225 -3.41 -5.17 12.31
N TYR A 226 -3.17 -6.26 11.59
CA TYR A 226 -4.24 -6.96 10.89
C TYR A 226 -5.24 -7.59 11.86
N ALA A 227 -4.76 -8.21 12.95
CA ALA A 227 -5.62 -8.74 14.01
C ALA A 227 -6.51 -7.65 14.62
N LYS A 228 -5.96 -6.46 14.90
CA LYS A 228 -6.73 -5.30 15.38
C LYS A 228 -7.79 -4.80 14.39
N LEU A 229 -7.56 -4.95 13.08
CA LEU A 229 -8.59 -4.63 12.08
C LEU A 229 -9.70 -5.69 12.08
N LEU A 230 -9.36 -6.97 12.16
CA LEU A 230 -10.34 -8.05 12.25
C LEU A 230 -11.20 -7.99 13.51
N ASP A 231 -10.65 -7.44 14.60
CA ASP A 231 -11.32 -7.25 15.90
C ASP A 231 -12.25 -6.02 15.93
N PHE A 232 -12.60 -5.47 14.78
CA PHE A 232 -13.61 -4.42 14.68
C PHE A 232 -15.01 -5.02 14.77
N HIS A 233 -15.86 -4.44 15.63
CA HIS A 233 -17.25 -4.84 15.82
C HIS A 233 -18.21 -3.75 15.35
N SER A 234 -19.28 -4.16 14.68
CA SER A 234 -20.33 -3.28 14.18
C SER A 234 -21.54 -3.28 15.10
N GLN A 235 -22.17 -2.10 15.26
CA GLN A 235 -23.48 -1.97 15.90
C GLN A 235 -24.64 -2.38 14.96
N ASN A 236 -24.38 -2.52 13.65
CA ASN A 236 -25.31 -3.04 12.68
C ASN A 236 -25.20 -4.58 12.66
N SER A 237 -26.27 -5.27 13.09
CA SER A 237 -26.26 -6.73 13.25
C SER A 237 -25.99 -7.50 11.94
N GLU A 238 -26.48 -7.01 10.80
CA GLU A 238 -26.19 -7.61 9.49
C GLU A 238 -24.71 -7.44 9.12
N THR A 239 -24.17 -6.27 9.36
CA THR A 239 -22.74 -5.97 9.12
C THR A 239 -21.86 -6.83 10.03
N GLU A 240 -22.22 -7.01 11.30
CA GLU A 240 -21.47 -7.86 12.23
C GLU A 240 -21.43 -9.33 11.77
N GLN A 241 -22.56 -9.87 11.30
CA GLN A 241 -22.59 -11.22 10.73
C GLN A 241 -21.69 -11.35 9.49
N LYS A 242 -21.67 -10.33 8.62
CA LYS A 242 -20.78 -10.29 7.45
C LYS A 242 -19.31 -10.20 7.87
N LEU A 243 -18.99 -9.48 8.94
CA LEU A 243 -17.63 -9.40 9.50
C LEU A 243 -17.19 -10.73 10.11
N ASP A 244 -18.08 -11.44 10.82
CA ASP A 244 -17.81 -12.79 11.32
C ASP A 244 -17.48 -13.75 10.19
N GLU A 245 -18.23 -13.71 9.10
CA GLU A 245 -17.92 -14.50 7.90
C GLU A 245 -16.52 -14.17 7.33
N ILE A 246 -16.12 -12.88 7.29
CA ILE A 246 -14.79 -12.48 6.84
C ILE A 246 -13.71 -13.03 7.79
N ARG A 247 -13.92 -12.99 9.11
CA ARG A 247 -13.01 -13.57 10.11
C ARG A 247 -12.78 -15.05 9.84
N GLU A 248 -13.85 -15.81 9.60
CA GLU A 248 -13.76 -17.24 9.27
C GLU A 248 -13.00 -17.48 7.97
N LEU A 249 -13.26 -16.69 6.90
CA LEU A 249 -12.57 -16.80 5.62
C LEU A 249 -11.06 -16.58 5.75
N VAL A 250 -10.63 -15.66 6.62
CA VAL A 250 -9.22 -15.36 6.86
C VAL A 250 -8.52 -16.49 7.61
N HIS A 251 -9.17 -17.07 8.61
CA HIS A 251 -8.58 -18.15 9.44
C HIS A 251 -8.44 -19.48 8.70
N THR A 252 -9.04 -19.61 7.51
CA THR A 252 -8.96 -20.83 6.68
C THR A 252 -7.89 -20.75 5.57
N ILE A 253 -6.97 -19.77 5.60
CA ILE A 253 -5.82 -19.60 4.71
C ILE A 253 -4.52 -19.91 5.46
#